data_a3e9c4e762db220ff23965092f129845
#
_entry.id   a3e9c4e762db220ff23965092f129845
#
_cell.length_a   1.000
_cell.length_b   1.000
_cell.length_c   1.000
_cell.angle_alpha   90.00
_cell.angle_beta   90.00
_cell.angle_gamma   90.00
#
_symmetry.space_group_name_H-M   'P 1'
#
loop_
_entity.id
_entity.type
_entity.pdbx_description
1 polymer ?
#
loop_
_entity_poly.entity_id
_entity_poly.type
_entity_poly.pdbx_seq_one_letter_code
_entity_poly.pdbx_strand_id
1 'polypeptide(L)'
;YPYKEINQEEEKQILADFNCQVIHHTPEYQTNLGINTPTNRILTSMCSPERLLFIIKYGIAYVKMEKEVDGKIESTDQKHIMRYQQMFAALAIRQQLSDGATSGVVWHTQGSGKTALSFYLTYVLSDYYAKKNMVAKFYFIVDRIDLLEQATQEFEARGLVVSTANTRAELMAQFRNNHAQEGTSGQQEITVVNIQRFAEDKQKVELPAYATNLQRIFIMDEAHRGYKPGGCFLANLFDADPSSIKIALTGTPLLKKDCASSVV
;
A
#
# COMPACT_ATOMS: atom_id res chain seq x y z
N TYR A 1 22.66 -2.87 5.45
CA TYR A 1 22.49 -1.41 5.43
C TYR A 1 23.09 -0.89 6.71
N PRO A 2 24.07 0.01 6.67
CA PRO A 2 24.47 0.69 7.87
C PRO A 2 23.30 1.53 8.33
N TYR A 3 22.71 1.18 9.44
CA TYR A 3 21.80 2.03 10.16
C TYR A 3 22.58 3.32 10.48
N LYS A 4 22.20 4.45 9.89
CA LYS A 4 22.74 5.74 10.35
C LYS A 4 22.17 5.94 11.74
N GLU A 5 22.99 5.75 12.72
CA GLU A 5 22.64 6.11 14.09
C GLU A 5 22.59 7.63 14.17
N ILE A 6 21.40 8.16 14.31
CA ILE A 6 21.21 9.52 14.79
C ILE A 6 21.50 9.53 16.30
N ASN A 7 21.98 10.65 16.83
CA ASN A 7 22.17 10.74 18.26
C ASN A 7 20.81 10.76 19.01
N GLN A 8 20.81 10.42 20.29
CA GLN A 8 19.57 10.29 21.05
C GLN A 8 18.74 11.59 21.15
N GLU A 9 19.38 12.74 21.17
CA GLU A 9 18.68 14.03 21.25
C GLU A 9 17.99 14.36 19.91
N GLU A 10 18.66 14.09 18.80
CA GLU A 10 18.11 14.24 17.47
C GLU A 10 16.95 13.28 17.22
N GLU A 11 17.07 12.01 17.69
CA GLU A 11 16.01 11.02 17.65
C GLU A 11 14.78 11.46 18.47
N LYS A 12 14.99 11.96 19.68
CA LYS A 12 13.89 12.48 20.53
C LYS A 12 13.18 13.66 19.85
N GLN A 13 13.95 14.57 19.24
CA GLN A 13 13.36 15.70 18.54
C GLN A 13 12.52 15.25 17.34
N ILE A 14 13.04 14.33 16.52
CA ILE A 14 12.31 13.77 15.40
C ILE A 14 11.01 13.09 15.86
N LEU A 15 11.08 12.28 16.91
CA LEU A 15 9.90 11.62 17.45
C LEU A 15 8.87 12.61 18.01
N ALA A 16 9.33 13.71 18.59
CA ALA A 16 8.47 14.79 19.07
C ALA A 16 7.79 15.52 17.90
N ASP A 17 8.53 15.85 16.86
CA ASP A 17 8.03 16.55 15.68
C ASP A 17 6.93 15.76 14.94
N PHE A 18 6.98 14.44 15.03
CA PHE A 18 5.98 13.53 14.42
C PHE A 18 4.93 12.98 15.40
N ASN A 19 4.85 13.49 16.62
CA ASN A 19 3.98 12.98 17.69
C ASN A 19 4.14 11.47 17.98
N CYS A 20 5.38 10.97 17.82
CA CYS A 20 5.71 9.56 18.01
C CYS A 20 6.41 9.27 19.35
N GLN A 21 6.34 10.18 20.32
CA GLN A 21 7.04 10.05 21.62
C GLN A 21 6.66 8.77 22.39
N VAL A 22 5.49 8.22 22.14
CA VAL A 22 5.05 6.94 22.74
C VAL A 22 6.03 5.80 22.49
N ILE A 23 6.82 5.86 21.40
CA ILE A 23 7.84 4.88 21.06
C ILE A 23 8.89 4.76 22.17
N HIS A 24 9.24 5.85 22.86
CA HIS A 24 10.20 5.84 23.96
C HIS A 24 9.80 4.90 25.12
N HIS A 25 8.51 4.62 25.26
CA HIS A 25 7.98 3.77 26.34
C HIS A 25 7.79 2.31 25.90
N THR A 26 8.10 1.98 24.65
CA THR A 26 8.00 0.60 24.18
C THR A 26 9.13 -0.26 24.74
N PRO A 27 8.86 -1.54 25.07
CA PRO A 27 9.90 -2.45 25.53
C PRO A 27 11.06 -2.61 24.54
N GLU A 28 10.76 -2.59 23.26
CA GLU A 28 11.74 -2.72 22.16
C GLU A 28 12.70 -1.51 22.15
N TYR A 29 12.17 -0.31 22.30
CA TYR A 29 13.01 0.89 22.37
C TYR A 29 13.92 0.85 23.58
N GLN A 30 13.39 0.53 24.76
CA GLN A 30 14.17 0.44 26.00
C GLN A 30 15.26 -0.63 25.90
N THR A 31 14.95 -1.78 25.30
CA THR A 31 15.94 -2.83 25.05
C THR A 31 17.07 -2.35 24.12
N ASN A 32 16.74 -1.59 23.09
CA ASN A 32 17.71 -1.06 22.14
C ASN A 32 18.63 0.03 22.73
N LEU A 33 18.17 0.77 23.71
CA LEU A 33 18.99 1.80 24.37
C LEU A 33 20.22 1.23 25.10
N GLY A 34 20.09 0.00 25.64
CA GLY A 34 21.17 -0.63 26.40
C GLY A 34 22.23 -1.33 25.54
N ILE A 35 22.05 -1.40 24.21
CA ILE A 35 22.88 -2.26 23.34
C ILE A 35 23.38 -1.49 22.14
N ASN A 36 24.69 -1.21 22.14
CA ASN A 36 25.35 -0.40 21.12
C ASN A 36 25.75 -1.16 19.86
N THR A 37 25.00 -2.17 19.41
CA THR A 37 25.32 -2.88 18.16
C THR A 37 24.16 -2.84 17.19
N PRO A 38 24.42 -2.55 15.89
CA PRO A 38 23.38 -2.54 14.85
C PRO A 38 22.62 -3.88 14.72
N THR A 39 23.31 -4.98 14.98
CA THR A 39 22.73 -6.33 14.94
C THR A 39 21.65 -6.53 15.98
N ASN A 40 21.88 -6.06 17.21
CA ASN A 40 20.90 -6.20 18.30
C ASN A 40 19.65 -5.35 18.03
N ARG A 41 19.79 -4.18 17.44
CA ARG A 41 18.65 -3.35 17.02
C ARG A 41 17.78 -4.07 15.99
N ILE A 42 18.39 -4.74 15.00
CA ILE A 42 17.64 -5.56 14.04
C ILE A 42 16.90 -6.68 14.74
N LEU A 43 17.58 -7.42 15.62
CA LEU A 43 16.98 -8.56 16.33
C LEU A 43 15.82 -8.13 17.22
N THR A 44 15.97 -7.05 17.99
CA THR A 44 14.92 -6.59 18.91
C THR A 44 13.81 -5.84 18.20
N SER A 45 14.09 -5.13 17.11
CA SER A 45 13.13 -4.35 16.35
C SER A 45 12.35 -5.19 15.33
N MET A 46 13.05 -5.95 14.48
CA MET A 46 12.41 -6.70 13.39
C MET A 46 11.99 -8.11 13.81
N CYS A 47 12.74 -8.70 14.73
CA CYS A 47 12.55 -10.09 15.14
C CYS A 47 11.80 -10.24 16.48
N SER A 48 11.10 -9.19 16.95
CA SER A 48 10.13 -9.40 18.03
C SER A 48 9.08 -10.43 17.59
N PRO A 49 8.58 -11.28 18.48
CA PRO A 49 7.67 -12.38 18.11
C PRO A 49 6.48 -11.93 17.26
N GLU A 50 5.87 -10.81 17.61
CA GLU A 50 4.71 -10.26 16.88
C GLU A 50 5.07 -9.81 15.46
N ARG A 51 6.21 -9.12 15.29
CA ARG A 51 6.68 -8.63 14.00
C ARG A 51 7.20 -9.77 13.13
N LEU A 52 7.87 -10.73 13.74
CA LEU A 52 8.31 -11.94 13.04
C LEU A 52 7.12 -12.73 12.50
N LEU A 53 6.09 -12.95 13.33
CA LEU A 53 4.85 -13.59 12.90
C LEU A 53 4.15 -12.80 11.79
N PHE A 54 4.16 -11.46 11.88
CA PHE A 54 3.63 -10.60 10.83
C PHE A 54 4.38 -10.78 9.50
N ILE A 55 5.72 -10.81 9.54
CA ILE A 55 6.55 -11.05 8.34
C ILE A 55 6.29 -12.44 7.76
N ILE A 56 6.25 -13.47 8.61
CA ILE A 56 5.99 -14.86 8.17
C ILE A 56 4.61 -14.94 7.50
N LYS A 57 3.61 -14.28 8.07
CA LYS A 57 2.24 -14.36 7.56
C LYS A 57 2.03 -13.53 6.29
N TYR A 58 2.60 -12.35 6.19
CA TYR A 58 2.29 -11.37 5.13
C TYR A 58 3.50 -10.89 4.33
N GLY A 59 4.69 -11.01 4.89
CA GLY A 59 5.89 -10.34 4.38
C GLY A 59 6.76 -11.18 3.44
N ILE A 60 6.32 -12.37 3.05
CA ILE A 60 7.07 -13.24 2.14
C ILE A 60 6.33 -13.33 0.81
N ALA A 61 7.03 -13.02 -0.28
CA ALA A 61 6.52 -13.17 -1.63
C ALA A 61 7.47 -14.05 -2.46
N TYR A 62 6.92 -14.90 -3.29
CA TYR A 62 7.66 -15.62 -4.32
C TYR A 62 7.44 -14.88 -5.63
N VAL A 63 8.55 -14.41 -6.22
CA VAL A 63 8.52 -13.58 -7.42
C VAL A 63 9.09 -14.40 -8.57
N LYS A 64 8.28 -14.60 -9.61
CA LYS A 64 8.74 -15.24 -10.84
C LYS A 64 9.64 -14.27 -11.62
N MET A 65 10.85 -14.68 -11.88
CA MET A 65 11.81 -13.94 -12.68
C MET A 65 12.18 -14.76 -13.90
N GLU A 66 12.03 -14.18 -15.06
CA GLU A 66 12.47 -14.78 -16.32
C GLU A 66 13.84 -14.19 -16.69
N LYS A 67 14.79 -15.04 -17.00
CA LYS A 67 16.10 -14.67 -17.51
C LYS A 67 16.37 -15.41 -18.80
N GLU A 68 16.87 -14.71 -19.78
CA GLU A 68 17.40 -15.31 -20.99
C GLU A 68 18.83 -15.79 -20.71
N VAL A 69 19.06 -17.11 -20.80
CA VAL A 69 20.34 -17.77 -20.67
C VAL A 69 20.55 -18.61 -21.94
N ASP A 70 21.57 -18.32 -22.69
CA ASP A 70 21.93 -19.03 -23.96
C ASP A 70 20.74 -19.13 -24.96
N GLY A 71 19.94 -18.07 -25.09
CA GLY A 71 18.80 -18.02 -26.00
C GLY A 71 17.57 -18.81 -25.52
N LYS A 72 17.57 -19.28 -24.27
CA LYS A 72 16.43 -19.92 -23.62
C LYS A 72 15.94 -19.09 -22.46
N ILE A 73 14.61 -18.99 -22.32
CA ILE A 73 13.99 -18.33 -21.18
C ILE A 73 13.96 -19.33 -20.01
N GLU A 74 14.70 -19.03 -18.97
CA GLU A 74 14.64 -19.76 -17.70
C GLU A 74 13.83 -18.98 -16.70
N SER A 75 12.79 -19.61 -16.13
CA SER A 75 11.99 -19.04 -15.06
C SER A 75 12.52 -19.52 -13.71
N THR A 76 12.79 -18.58 -12.81
CA THR A 76 13.23 -18.85 -11.44
C THR A 76 12.33 -18.14 -10.43
N ASP A 77 11.97 -18.84 -9.36
CA ASP A 77 11.23 -18.24 -8.25
C ASP A 77 12.22 -17.66 -7.23
N GLN A 78 12.16 -16.36 -7.01
CA GLN A 78 12.94 -15.68 -5.99
C GLN A 78 12.07 -15.36 -4.76
N LYS A 79 12.61 -15.68 -3.59
CA LYS A 79 11.95 -15.30 -2.33
C LYS A 79 12.29 -13.86 -1.97
N HIS A 80 11.28 -13.01 -1.96
CA HIS A 80 11.38 -11.63 -1.50
C HIS A 80 10.77 -11.50 -0.10
N ILE A 81 11.47 -10.77 0.77
CA ILE A 81 11.00 -10.48 2.12
C ILE A 81 10.70 -8.99 2.21
N MET A 82 9.58 -8.66 2.83
CA MET A 82 9.17 -7.29 3.15
C MET A 82 10.28 -6.52 3.85
N ARG A 83 10.61 -5.35 3.34
CA ARG A 83 11.56 -4.44 4.00
C ARG A 83 10.93 -3.83 5.25
N TYR A 84 11.77 -3.40 6.20
CA TYR A 84 11.29 -2.79 7.44
C TYR A 84 10.35 -1.59 7.20
N GLN A 85 10.67 -0.71 6.24
CA GLN A 85 9.79 0.43 5.90
C GLN A 85 8.40 -0.03 5.45
N GLN A 86 8.33 -1.09 4.64
CA GLN A 86 7.06 -1.65 4.17
C GLN A 86 6.27 -2.27 5.32
N MET A 87 6.96 -2.98 6.23
CA MET A 87 6.34 -3.58 7.42
C MET A 87 5.74 -2.49 8.31
N PHE A 88 6.52 -1.47 8.66
CA PHE A 88 6.03 -0.41 9.53
C PHE A 88 4.90 0.39 8.89
N ALA A 89 4.97 0.65 7.59
CA ALA A 89 3.88 1.29 6.87
C ALA A 89 2.59 0.43 6.91
N ALA A 90 2.71 -0.87 6.66
CA ALA A 90 1.55 -1.77 6.70
C ALA A 90 0.94 -1.88 8.11
N LEU A 91 1.78 -1.93 9.16
CA LEU A 91 1.33 -1.91 10.55
C LEU A 91 0.63 -0.59 10.91
N ALA A 92 1.21 0.55 10.51
CA ALA A 92 0.66 1.87 10.77
C ALA A 92 -0.67 2.06 10.02
N ILE A 93 -0.78 1.66 8.75
CA ILE A 93 -2.03 1.70 7.99
C ILE A 93 -3.10 0.88 8.72
N ARG A 94 -2.79 -0.36 9.13
CA ARG A 94 -3.74 -1.21 9.87
C ARG A 94 -4.19 -0.55 11.17
N GLN A 95 -3.29 0.09 11.91
CA GLN A 95 -3.62 0.80 13.15
C GLN A 95 -4.54 1.99 12.85
N GLN A 96 -4.21 2.85 11.89
CA GLN A 96 -5.03 4.01 11.53
C GLN A 96 -6.45 3.61 11.08
N LEU A 97 -6.56 2.51 10.32
CA LEU A 97 -7.87 1.95 9.96
C LEU A 97 -8.65 1.43 11.17
N SER A 98 -7.95 0.90 12.18
CA SER A 98 -8.59 0.47 13.44
C SER A 98 -9.06 1.65 14.28
N ASP A 99 -8.37 2.78 14.17
CA ASP A 99 -8.71 4.04 14.82
C ASP A 99 -9.80 4.83 14.07
N GLY A 100 -10.30 4.26 12.97
CA GLY A 100 -11.42 4.82 12.19
C GLY A 100 -11.02 5.74 11.04
N ALA A 101 -9.72 5.88 10.73
CA ALA A 101 -9.29 6.63 9.56
C ALA A 101 -9.73 5.93 8.26
N THR A 102 -10.19 6.70 7.29
CA THR A 102 -10.56 6.23 5.94
C THR A 102 -9.60 6.69 4.86
N SER A 103 -8.68 7.59 5.18
CA SER A 103 -7.69 8.11 4.26
C SER A 103 -6.37 8.43 4.95
N GLY A 104 -5.27 8.28 4.22
CA GLY A 104 -3.94 8.60 4.74
C GLY A 104 -2.89 8.67 3.64
N VAL A 105 -1.73 9.22 4.00
CA VAL A 105 -0.58 9.36 3.11
C VAL A 105 0.60 8.59 3.69
N VAL A 106 1.18 7.71 2.89
CA VAL A 106 2.44 7.04 3.18
C VAL A 106 3.56 7.79 2.48
N TRP A 107 4.40 8.41 3.29
CA TRP A 107 5.56 9.12 2.77
C TRP A 107 6.78 8.21 2.77
N HIS A 108 7.08 7.66 1.63
CA HIS A 108 8.25 6.82 1.40
C HIS A 108 9.10 7.38 0.27
N THR A 109 10.42 7.40 0.46
CA THR A 109 11.36 7.84 -0.56
C THR A 109 11.21 7.05 -1.88
N GLN A 110 11.61 7.66 -2.98
CA GLN A 110 11.66 6.98 -4.26
C GLN A 110 12.58 5.74 -4.17
N GLY A 111 12.20 4.63 -4.79
CA GLY A 111 12.96 3.37 -4.71
C GLY A 111 12.76 2.57 -3.41
N SER A 112 11.91 3.00 -2.49
CA SER A 112 11.59 2.27 -1.24
C SER A 112 10.76 1.00 -1.47
N GLY A 113 10.24 0.79 -2.70
CA GLY A 113 9.39 -0.35 -3.04
C GLY A 113 7.92 -0.11 -2.70
N LYS A 114 7.37 1.05 -3.06
CA LYS A 114 5.94 1.39 -2.88
C LYS A 114 5.02 0.40 -3.57
N THR A 115 5.34 -0.03 -4.78
CA THR A 115 4.56 -1.06 -5.50
C THR A 115 4.55 -2.39 -4.75
N ALA A 116 5.72 -2.82 -4.23
CA ALA A 116 5.80 -4.02 -3.39
C ALA A 116 5.02 -3.86 -2.07
N LEU A 117 5.01 -2.68 -1.46
CA LEU A 117 4.15 -2.39 -0.32
C LEU A 117 2.68 -2.62 -0.68
N SER A 118 2.23 -2.13 -1.83
CA SER A 118 0.86 -2.32 -2.30
C SER A 118 0.48 -3.78 -2.45
N PHE A 119 1.41 -4.61 -2.95
CA PHE A 119 1.23 -6.06 -2.97
C PHE A 119 1.01 -6.62 -1.55
N TYR A 120 1.87 -6.30 -0.59
CA TYR A 120 1.72 -6.79 0.78
C TYR A 120 0.43 -6.30 1.44
N LEU A 121 0.00 -5.07 1.13
CA LEU A 121 -1.25 -4.54 1.65
C LEU A 121 -2.48 -5.33 1.18
N THR A 122 -2.45 -5.96 0.01
CA THR A 122 -3.57 -6.81 -0.41
C THR A 122 -3.80 -7.96 0.58
N TYR A 123 -2.73 -8.59 1.07
CA TYR A 123 -2.82 -9.68 2.05
C TYR A 123 -3.19 -9.17 3.45
N VAL A 124 -2.51 -8.10 3.91
CA VAL A 124 -2.72 -7.54 5.26
C VAL A 124 -4.15 -7.03 5.42
N LEU A 125 -4.65 -6.29 4.42
CA LEU A 125 -5.97 -5.67 4.51
C LEU A 125 -7.10 -6.64 4.15
N SER A 126 -6.86 -7.65 3.32
CA SER A 126 -7.82 -8.73 3.14
C SER A 126 -8.08 -9.48 4.45
N ASP A 127 -7.04 -9.86 5.19
CA ASP A 127 -7.19 -10.50 6.50
C ASP A 127 -7.85 -9.57 7.54
N TYR A 128 -7.51 -8.27 7.50
CA TYR A 128 -8.12 -7.26 8.38
C TYR A 128 -9.62 -7.14 8.16
N TYR A 129 -10.07 -7.06 6.90
CA TYR A 129 -11.49 -6.95 6.57
C TYR A 129 -12.23 -8.27 6.65
N ALA A 130 -11.57 -9.40 6.36
CA ALA A 130 -12.16 -10.73 6.54
C ALA A 130 -12.57 -10.96 8.02
N LYS A 131 -11.78 -10.49 8.98
CA LYS A 131 -12.14 -10.53 10.42
C LYS A 131 -13.36 -9.68 10.78
N LYS A 132 -13.74 -8.75 9.92
CA LYS A 132 -14.94 -7.93 10.01
C LYS A 132 -16.09 -8.45 9.13
N ASN A 133 -15.95 -9.66 8.59
CA ASN A 133 -16.87 -10.27 7.62
C ASN A 133 -17.07 -9.43 6.35
N MET A 134 -16.02 -8.74 5.91
CA MET A 134 -16.00 -7.92 4.71
C MET A 134 -14.98 -8.44 3.70
N VAL A 135 -15.29 -8.31 2.42
CA VAL A 135 -14.39 -8.62 1.30
C VAL A 135 -13.70 -7.31 0.87
N ALA A 136 -12.38 -7.30 0.88
CA ALA A 136 -11.59 -6.16 0.41
C ALA A 136 -11.40 -6.26 -1.12
N LYS A 137 -11.66 -5.15 -1.84
CA LYS A 137 -11.34 -4.99 -3.27
C LYS A 137 -10.32 -3.88 -3.44
N PHE A 138 -9.26 -4.17 -4.18
CA PHE A 138 -8.11 -3.29 -4.33
C PHE A 138 -8.06 -2.66 -5.72
N TYR A 139 -7.81 -1.36 -5.74
CA TYR A 139 -7.61 -0.57 -6.95
C TYR A 139 -6.28 0.18 -6.82
N PHE A 140 -5.34 -0.12 -7.70
CA PHE A 140 -4.05 0.56 -7.76
C PHE A 140 -4.07 1.61 -8.85
N ILE A 141 -4.01 2.88 -8.47
CA ILE A 141 -4.16 4.01 -9.37
C ILE A 141 -2.80 4.58 -9.72
N VAL A 142 -2.50 4.62 -11.01
CA VAL A 142 -1.29 5.20 -11.57
C VAL A 142 -1.61 6.38 -12.48
N ASP A 143 -0.66 7.31 -12.64
CA ASP A 143 -0.83 8.51 -13.45
C ASP A 143 -0.30 8.35 -14.89
N ARG A 144 0.44 7.27 -15.22
CA ARG A 144 1.09 7.07 -16.51
C ARG A 144 0.88 5.65 -17.04
N ILE A 145 0.86 5.51 -18.37
CA ILE A 145 0.64 4.21 -19.04
C ILE A 145 1.79 3.25 -18.78
N ASP A 146 3.03 3.72 -18.87
CA ASP A 146 4.22 2.91 -18.58
C ASP A 146 4.22 2.35 -17.15
N LEU A 147 3.71 3.12 -16.18
CA LEU A 147 3.55 2.66 -14.80
C LEU A 147 2.44 1.62 -14.65
N LEU A 148 1.40 1.67 -15.49
CA LEU A 148 0.36 0.63 -15.49
C LEU A 148 0.93 -0.72 -15.90
N GLU A 149 1.70 -0.76 -17.00
CA GLU A 149 2.32 -1.99 -17.48
C GLU A 149 3.32 -2.54 -16.46
N GLN A 150 4.18 -1.68 -15.91
CA GLN A 150 5.14 -2.06 -14.88
C GLN A 150 4.46 -2.59 -13.62
N ALA A 151 3.43 -1.92 -13.13
CA ALA A 151 2.70 -2.37 -11.93
C ALA A 151 1.99 -3.70 -12.18
N THR A 152 1.37 -3.87 -13.36
CA THR A 152 0.72 -5.12 -13.75
C THR A 152 1.72 -6.27 -13.71
N GLN A 153 2.86 -6.15 -14.39
CA GLN A 153 3.91 -7.16 -14.40
C GLN A 153 4.45 -7.46 -12.99
N GLU A 154 4.66 -6.44 -12.18
CA GLU A 154 5.14 -6.61 -10.81
C GLU A 154 4.14 -7.37 -9.92
N PHE A 155 2.85 -7.12 -10.06
CA PHE A 155 1.82 -7.82 -9.29
C PHE A 155 1.62 -9.25 -9.77
N GLU A 156 1.59 -9.49 -11.09
CA GLU A 156 1.48 -10.83 -11.69
C GLU A 156 2.69 -11.69 -11.32
N ALA A 157 3.91 -11.13 -11.39
CA ALA A 157 5.13 -11.83 -11.00
C ALA A 157 5.12 -12.29 -9.53
N ARG A 158 4.32 -11.64 -8.68
CA ARG A 158 4.10 -11.99 -7.27
C ARG A 158 2.87 -12.87 -7.04
N GLY A 159 2.20 -13.27 -8.11
CA GLY A 159 1.06 -14.21 -8.06
C GLY A 159 -0.30 -13.57 -7.73
N LEU A 160 -0.45 -12.24 -7.88
CA LEU A 160 -1.77 -11.63 -7.85
C LEU A 160 -2.50 -11.86 -9.19
N VAL A 161 -3.81 -11.97 -9.11
CA VAL A 161 -4.66 -11.84 -10.28
C VAL A 161 -4.86 -10.36 -10.57
N VAL A 162 -4.41 -9.92 -11.75
CA VAL A 162 -4.43 -8.50 -12.11
C VAL A 162 -5.47 -8.25 -13.19
N SER A 163 -6.37 -7.29 -12.92
CA SER A 163 -7.26 -6.71 -13.92
C SER A 163 -6.78 -5.31 -14.25
N THR A 164 -6.94 -4.87 -15.50
CA THR A 164 -6.66 -3.49 -15.89
C THR A 164 -7.95 -2.79 -16.31
N ALA A 165 -8.08 -1.52 -15.96
CA ALA A 165 -9.17 -0.68 -16.43
C ALA A 165 -8.60 0.54 -17.17
N ASN A 166 -8.78 0.52 -18.49
CA ASN A 166 -8.28 1.56 -19.41
C ASN A 166 -9.38 2.53 -19.87
N THR A 167 -10.64 2.14 -19.63
CA THR A 167 -11.81 2.95 -19.97
C THR A 167 -12.72 3.08 -18.75
N ARG A 168 -13.53 4.16 -18.73
CA ARG A 168 -14.54 4.35 -17.69
C ARG A 168 -15.51 3.16 -17.62
N ALA A 169 -15.92 2.64 -18.77
CA ALA A 169 -16.85 1.52 -18.83
C ALA A 169 -16.26 0.27 -18.16
N GLU A 170 -14.98 -0.03 -18.43
CA GLU A 170 -14.25 -1.14 -17.78
C GLU A 170 -14.17 -0.93 -16.26
N LEU A 171 -13.80 0.26 -15.81
CA LEU A 171 -13.72 0.58 -14.39
C LEU A 171 -15.09 0.44 -13.70
N MET A 172 -16.15 0.95 -14.34
CA MET A 172 -17.52 0.79 -13.82
C MET A 172 -17.96 -0.68 -13.81
N ALA A 173 -17.54 -1.49 -14.79
CA ALA A 173 -17.80 -2.92 -14.79
C ALA A 173 -17.09 -3.61 -13.60
N GLN A 174 -15.86 -3.23 -13.29
CA GLN A 174 -15.12 -3.73 -12.10
C GLN A 174 -15.82 -3.36 -10.78
N PHE A 175 -16.43 -2.18 -10.70
CA PHE A 175 -17.19 -1.80 -9.51
C PHE A 175 -18.51 -2.55 -9.34
N ARG A 176 -19.13 -2.98 -10.45
CA ARG A 176 -20.35 -3.80 -10.43
C ARG A 176 -20.06 -5.26 -10.11
N ASN A 177 -18.86 -5.71 -10.38
CA ASN A 177 -18.47 -7.08 -10.11
C ASN A 177 -18.17 -7.25 -8.61
N ASN A 178 -19.15 -7.81 -7.88
CA ASN A 178 -19.05 -8.03 -6.43
C ASN A 178 -18.45 -9.39 -6.07
N HIS A 179 -18.04 -10.18 -7.04
CA HIS A 179 -17.49 -11.51 -6.85
C HIS A 179 -16.02 -11.55 -7.26
N ALA A 180 -15.28 -12.51 -6.70
CA ALA A 180 -14.00 -12.92 -7.25
C ALA A 180 -14.16 -13.30 -8.73
N GLN A 181 -13.13 -13.06 -9.55
CA GLN A 181 -13.19 -13.48 -10.94
C GLN A 181 -13.40 -15.01 -11.03
N GLU A 182 -14.20 -15.46 -12.01
CA GLU A 182 -14.41 -16.89 -12.21
C GLU A 182 -13.06 -17.60 -12.40
N GLY A 183 -12.84 -18.68 -11.65
CA GLY A 183 -11.60 -19.45 -11.69
C GLY A 183 -10.48 -18.97 -10.78
N THR A 184 -10.65 -17.85 -10.07
CA THR A 184 -9.62 -17.25 -9.17
C THR A 184 -9.97 -17.42 -7.69
N SER A 185 -10.86 -18.32 -7.36
CA SER A 185 -11.34 -18.53 -5.98
C SER A 185 -10.17 -18.76 -5.01
N GLY A 186 -10.02 -17.83 -4.04
CA GLY A 186 -8.96 -17.87 -3.03
C GLY A 186 -7.67 -17.16 -3.40
N GLN A 187 -7.51 -16.67 -4.64
CA GLN A 187 -6.36 -15.81 -4.99
C GLN A 187 -6.65 -14.34 -4.69
N GLN A 188 -5.60 -13.60 -4.33
CA GLN A 188 -5.71 -12.15 -4.14
C GLN A 188 -5.77 -11.43 -5.50
N GLU A 189 -6.65 -10.46 -5.59
CA GLU A 189 -6.90 -9.69 -6.81
C GLU A 189 -6.58 -8.22 -6.62
N ILE A 190 -6.16 -7.57 -7.71
CA ILE A 190 -5.96 -6.12 -7.76
C ILE A 190 -6.35 -5.59 -9.14
N THR A 191 -7.02 -4.44 -9.19
CA THR A 191 -7.31 -3.74 -10.45
C THR A 191 -6.37 -2.56 -10.62
N VAL A 192 -5.57 -2.54 -11.68
CA VAL A 192 -4.67 -1.42 -12.01
C VAL A 192 -5.39 -0.43 -12.93
N VAL A 193 -5.39 0.84 -12.55
CA VAL A 193 -6.17 1.89 -13.21
C VAL A 193 -5.26 3.05 -13.61
N ASN A 194 -5.26 3.43 -14.89
CA ASN A 194 -4.57 4.63 -15.36
C ASN A 194 -5.51 5.85 -15.30
N ILE A 195 -5.22 6.77 -14.38
CA ILE A 195 -6.08 7.95 -14.16
C ILE A 195 -6.01 8.99 -15.27
N GLN A 196 -4.91 9.08 -16.04
CA GLN A 196 -4.78 10.08 -17.10
C GLN A 196 -5.83 9.90 -18.20
N ARG A 197 -6.24 8.67 -18.48
CA ARG A 197 -7.29 8.38 -19.46
C ARG A 197 -8.67 8.91 -19.08
N PHE A 198 -8.85 9.30 -17.83
CA PHE A 198 -10.10 9.84 -17.28
C PHE A 198 -10.00 11.33 -16.90
N ALA A 199 -8.84 11.97 -17.12
CA ALA A 199 -8.56 13.32 -16.62
C ALA A 199 -9.53 14.38 -17.16
N GLU A 200 -10.09 14.19 -18.36
CA GLU A 200 -11.03 15.10 -19.00
C GLU A 200 -12.50 14.75 -18.71
N ASP A 201 -12.77 13.63 -18.06
CA ASP A 201 -14.14 13.18 -17.79
C ASP A 201 -14.71 13.90 -16.56
N LYS A 202 -15.58 14.87 -16.83
CA LYS A 202 -16.28 15.66 -15.81
C LYS A 202 -17.65 15.07 -15.41
N GLN A 203 -18.05 13.94 -15.99
CA GLN A 203 -19.33 13.33 -15.69
C GLN A 203 -19.35 12.79 -14.26
N LYS A 204 -20.49 12.94 -13.59
CA LYS A 204 -20.69 12.33 -12.27
C LYS A 204 -20.50 10.81 -12.35
N VAL A 205 -19.76 10.29 -11.40
CA VAL A 205 -19.59 8.86 -11.23
C VAL A 205 -20.76 8.36 -10.37
N GLU A 206 -21.60 7.50 -10.94
CA GLU A 206 -22.61 6.78 -10.19
C GLU A 206 -22.08 5.39 -9.89
N LEU A 207 -21.76 5.14 -8.64
CA LEU A 207 -21.35 3.82 -8.19
C LEU A 207 -22.56 2.97 -7.82
N PRO A 208 -22.53 1.66 -8.11
CA PRO A 208 -23.55 0.76 -7.59
C PRO A 208 -23.51 0.80 -6.06
N ALA A 209 -24.68 0.65 -5.45
CA ALA A 209 -24.79 0.56 -4.00
C ALA A 209 -23.79 -0.49 -3.46
N TYR A 210 -23.15 -0.16 -2.34
CA TYR A 210 -22.26 -1.11 -1.67
C TYR A 210 -23.04 -2.38 -1.33
N ALA A 211 -22.50 -3.52 -1.72
CA ALA A 211 -22.85 -4.74 -1.04
C ALA A 211 -22.40 -4.60 0.42
N THR A 212 -23.24 -4.95 1.37
CA THR A 212 -23.02 -4.71 2.81
C THR A 212 -21.74 -5.34 3.37
N ASN A 213 -21.13 -6.25 2.62
CA ASN A 213 -19.91 -6.98 2.96
C ASN A 213 -18.71 -6.64 2.09
N LEU A 214 -18.72 -5.53 1.34
CA LEU A 214 -17.64 -5.14 0.45
C LEU A 214 -16.92 -3.88 0.97
N GLN A 215 -15.59 -3.87 0.95
CA GLN A 215 -14.78 -2.68 1.20
C GLN A 215 -13.87 -2.39 0.00
N ARG A 216 -14.03 -1.21 -0.62
CA ARG A 216 -13.11 -0.75 -1.67
C ARG A 216 -11.93 -0.01 -1.09
N ILE A 217 -10.74 -0.34 -1.59
CA ILE A 217 -9.46 0.23 -1.16
C ILE A 217 -8.74 0.77 -2.37
N PHE A 218 -8.55 2.09 -2.41
CA PHE A 218 -7.80 2.78 -3.45
C PHE A 218 -6.39 3.06 -2.96
N ILE A 219 -5.39 2.54 -3.67
CA ILE A 219 -3.98 2.80 -3.44
C ILE A 219 -3.50 3.67 -4.60
N MET A 220 -3.08 4.90 -4.32
CA MET A 220 -2.69 5.88 -5.33
C MET A 220 -1.18 6.02 -5.33
N ASP A 221 -0.52 5.65 -6.43
CA ASP A 221 0.91 5.87 -6.60
C ASP A 221 1.20 7.29 -7.08
N GLU A 222 2.29 7.88 -6.60
CA GLU A 222 2.73 9.24 -6.88
C GLU A 222 1.61 10.29 -6.77
N ALA A 223 0.83 10.20 -5.70
CA ALA A 223 -0.39 10.99 -5.47
C ALA A 223 -0.22 12.52 -5.61
N HIS A 224 1.02 13.02 -5.48
CA HIS A 224 1.33 14.44 -5.64
C HIS A 224 1.19 14.95 -7.09
N ARG A 225 1.23 14.07 -8.09
CA ARG A 225 1.21 14.46 -9.52
C ARG A 225 -0.20 14.58 -10.10
N GLY A 226 -1.13 13.75 -9.66
CA GLY A 226 -2.47 13.61 -10.25
C GLY A 226 -3.61 14.25 -9.45
N TYR A 227 -3.37 14.66 -8.23
CA TYR A 227 -4.41 15.17 -7.34
C TYR A 227 -4.60 16.69 -7.53
N LYS A 228 -5.48 17.08 -8.46
CA LYS A 228 -6.02 18.46 -8.49
C LYS A 228 -7.35 18.45 -7.73
N PRO A 229 -7.47 19.18 -6.61
CA PRO A 229 -8.75 19.37 -5.93
C PRO A 229 -9.73 20.07 -6.87
N GLY A 230 -10.88 19.48 -7.07
CA GLY A 230 -11.98 20.08 -7.82
C GLY A 230 -11.98 19.78 -9.33
N GLY A 231 -12.83 18.87 -9.73
CA GLY A 231 -13.23 18.66 -11.12
C GLY A 231 -12.47 17.58 -11.90
N CYS A 232 -11.64 16.75 -11.26
CA CYS A 232 -11.06 15.60 -11.90
C CYS A 232 -11.87 14.32 -11.58
N PHE A 233 -11.77 13.33 -12.48
CA PHE A 233 -12.46 12.03 -12.33
C PHE A 233 -12.21 11.38 -10.96
N LEU A 234 -11.00 11.47 -10.44
CA LEU A 234 -10.63 10.88 -9.15
C LEU A 234 -11.39 11.54 -7.97
N ALA A 235 -11.56 12.87 -8.01
CA ALA A 235 -12.36 13.56 -7.00
C ALA A 235 -13.84 13.12 -7.08
N ASN A 236 -14.40 13.07 -8.29
CA ASN A 236 -15.77 12.58 -8.50
C ASN A 236 -15.94 11.11 -8.06
N LEU A 237 -14.93 10.27 -8.25
CA LEU A 237 -14.94 8.89 -7.79
C LEU A 237 -14.96 8.81 -6.27
N PHE A 238 -14.16 9.62 -5.59
CA PHE A 238 -14.08 9.62 -4.13
C PHE A 238 -15.33 10.26 -3.48
N ASP A 239 -15.93 11.26 -4.13
CA ASP A 239 -17.18 11.84 -3.70
C ASP A 239 -18.36 10.85 -3.84
N ALA A 240 -18.29 10.00 -4.89
CA ALA A 240 -19.28 8.95 -5.10
C ALA A 240 -19.11 7.74 -4.15
N ASP A 241 -17.91 7.58 -3.56
CA ASP A 241 -17.59 6.49 -2.64
C ASP A 241 -16.91 7.00 -1.36
N PRO A 242 -17.66 7.71 -0.50
CA PRO A 242 -17.09 8.25 0.74
C PRO A 242 -16.66 7.17 1.73
N SER A 243 -17.22 5.97 1.64
CA SER A 243 -16.89 4.82 2.51
C SER A 243 -15.64 4.06 2.08
N SER A 244 -15.06 4.38 0.92
CA SER A 244 -13.84 3.75 0.45
C SER A 244 -12.62 4.17 1.28
N ILE A 245 -11.65 3.26 1.36
CA ILE A 245 -10.34 3.55 1.94
C ILE A 245 -9.43 4.13 0.87
N LYS A 246 -8.69 5.18 1.22
CA LYS A 246 -7.83 5.94 0.30
C LYS A 246 -6.42 6.01 0.88
N ILE A 247 -5.47 5.31 0.25
CA ILE A 247 -4.07 5.24 0.66
C ILE A 247 -3.23 5.91 -0.42
N ALA A 248 -2.66 7.06 -0.12
CA ALA A 248 -1.77 7.77 -1.03
C ALA A 248 -0.32 7.37 -0.75
N LEU A 249 0.41 6.97 -1.79
CA LEU A 249 1.83 6.67 -1.72
C LEU A 249 2.59 7.78 -2.44
N THR A 250 3.59 8.38 -1.80
CA THR A 250 4.37 9.45 -2.42
C THR A 250 5.79 9.54 -1.86
N GLY A 251 6.73 9.95 -2.71
CA GLY A 251 8.09 10.31 -2.30
C GLY A 251 8.23 11.78 -1.94
N THR A 252 7.29 12.62 -2.36
CA THR A 252 7.34 14.08 -2.20
C THR A 252 5.95 14.61 -1.83
N PRO A 253 5.52 14.50 -0.56
CA PRO A 253 4.22 15.02 -0.16
C PRO A 253 4.20 16.54 -0.30
N LEU A 254 3.17 17.04 -0.97
CA LEU A 254 2.89 18.47 -0.99
C LEU A 254 2.22 18.84 0.33
N LEU A 255 3.02 19.24 1.29
CA LEU A 255 2.53 19.79 2.57
C LEU A 255 2.03 21.22 2.31
N LYS A 256 0.79 21.37 1.85
CA LYS A 256 0.09 22.65 1.95
C LYS A 256 -0.48 22.78 3.36
N LYS A 257 -0.34 23.97 3.95
CA LYS A 257 -0.78 24.30 5.32
C LYS A 257 -2.27 24.03 5.60
N ASP A 258 -3.06 23.73 4.58
CA ASP A 258 -4.53 23.61 4.66
C ASP A 258 -5.08 22.19 4.49
N CYS A 259 -4.24 21.18 4.43
CA CYS A 259 -4.69 19.78 4.37
C CYS A 259 -4.40 19.08 5.70
N ALA A 260 -5.39 19.03 6.57
CA ALA A 260 -5.41 18.14 7.73
C ALA A 260 -5.59 16.68 7.26
N SER A 261 -4.55 16.11 6.65
CA SER A 261 -4.47 14.68 6.38
C SER A 261 -3.43 14.08 7.31
N SER A 262 -3.81 13.03 8.02
CA SER A 262 -2.88 12.26 8.84
C SER A 262 -1.79 11.68 7.92
N VAL A 263 -0.55 12.13 8.15
CA VAL A 263 0.65 11.57 7.51
C VAL A 263 1.09 10.38 8.35
N VAL A 264 1.22 9.22 7.72
CA VAL A 264 1.71 7.98 8.33
C VAL A 264 3.12 7.68 7.82
#